data_b12c5224cb63214ae75ac4ba44f7c98f
#
_entry.id   b12c5224cb63214ae75ac4ba44f7c98f
#
_cell.length_a   1.000
_cell.length_b   1.000
_cell.length_c   1.000
_cell.angle_alpha   90.00
_cell.angle_beta   90.00
_cell.angle_gamma   90.00
#
_symmetry.space_group_name_H-M   'P 1'
#
loop_
_entity.id
_entity.type
_entity.pdbx_description
1 polymer ?
#
loop_
_entity_poly.entity_id
_entity_poly.type
_entity_poly.pdbx_seq_one_letter_code
_entity_poly.pdbx_strand_id
1 'polypeptide(L)'
;MTVSKTPVQISSPILEICVDDAAGLAAAIEGGADRIELCSSLGSGGLTPSRGFMECAARAPIPVNALIRPRIGDFTFGDEDIGIMIADIEAARAAGLAGVVIGAARASGTLDRPVLERLVEAARGLDMTLHRAFDVVEDLDAALDLAVDLGFSRILTSGGARHAEDAVETLARLTARAAGRISIMPGGGIRPSNVARFLTIPGIHEVHASCSQPRMADPRLVQFGFAGDEIRHTDVDTVRAMKAALQSVS
;
A
#
# COMPACT_ATOMS: atom_id res chain seq x y z
N MET A 1 30.09 33.46 -15.20
CA MET A 1 29.29 33.26 -13.96
C MET A 1 28.79 31.82 -13.96
N THR A 2 29.45 30.96 -13.20
CA THR A 2 29.13 29.53 -13.08
C THR A 2 27.99 29.41 -12.07
N VAL A 3 26.79 29.05 -12.52
CA VAL A 3 25.66 28.77 -11.64
C VAL A 3 25.97 27.43 -10.96
N SER A 4 26.30 27.50 -9.67
CA SER A 4 26.41 26.34 -8.78
C SER A 4 25.03 25.69 -8.67
N LYS A 5 24.83 24.52 -9.28
CA LYS A 5 23.66 23.67 -9.00
C LYS A 5 23.84 23.12 -7.59
N THR A 6 23.06 23.63 -6.65
CA THR A 6 22.91 23.00 -5.32
C THR A 6 22.51 21.52 -5.54
N PRO A 7 23.20 20.55 -4.93
CA PRO A 7 22.77 19.14 -5.03
C PRO A 7 21.35 19.02 -4.49
N VAL A 8 20.46 18.42 -5.26
CA VAL A 8 19.13 18.01 -4.81
C VAL A 8 19.37 17.07 -3.63
N GLN A 9 18.96 17.48 -2.44
CA GLN A 9 18.98 16.62 -1.26
C GLN A 9 18.00 15.48 -1.55
N ILE A 10 18.53 14.30 -1.90
CA ILE A 10 17.73 13.09 -2.07
C ILE A 10 17.25 12.73 -0.67
N SER A 11 15.99 12.99 -0.37
CA SER A 11 15.36 12.51 0.85
C SER A 11 15.40 10.98 0.82
N SER A 12 15.71 10.34 1.97
CA SER A 12 15.67 8.88 2.07
C SER A 12 14.34 8.34 1.56
N PRO A 13 14.33 7.19 0.85
CA PRO A 13 13.09 6.59 0.36
C PRO A 13 12.10 6.32 1.50
N ILE A 14 10.82 6.50 1.24
CA ILE A 14 9.73 6.25 2.19
C ILE A 14 9.47 4.75 2.30
N LEU A 15 9.44 4.25 3.53
CA LEU A 15 9.04 2.89 3.86
C LEU A 15 7.59 2.87 4.36
N GLU A 16 6.69 2.33 3.56
CA GLU A 16 5.33 2.03 3.99
C GLU A 16 5.23 0.57 4.45
N ILE A 17 4.66 0.36 5.64
CA ILE A 17 4.44 -0.98 6.21
C ILE A 17 2.94 -1.25 6.36
N CYS A 18 2.45 -2.37 5.80
CA CYS A 18 1.08 -2.82 6.05
C CYS A 18 1.00 -3.63 7.36
N VAL A 19 -0.02 -3.32 8.16
CA VAL A 19 -0.26 -3.95 9.46
C VAL A 19 -1.75 -4.24 9.64
N ASP A 20 -2.09 -5.32 10.37
CA ASP A 20 -3.49 -5.71 10.64
C ASP A 20 -3.79 -5.96 12.13
N ASP A 21 -2.85 -5.66 13.01
CA ASP A 21 -3.05 -5.67 14.45
C ASP A 21 -2.24 -4.57 15.17
N ALA A 22 -2.56 -4.34 16.44
CA ALA A 22 -1.93 -3.29 17.24
C ALA A 22 -0.45 -3.59 17.57
N ALA A 23 -0.07 -4.85 17.66
CA ALA A 23 1.31 -5.26 17.90
C ALA A 23 2.17 -5.00 16.66
N GLY A 24 1.64 -5.31 15.47
CA GLY A 24 2.26 -5.01 14.18
C GLY A 24 2.42 -3.50 13.96
N LEU A 25 1.41 -2.70 14.31
CA LEU A 25 1.50 -1.24 14.28
C LEU A 25 2.64 -0.72 15.16
N ALA A 26 2.74 -1.20 16.40
CA ALA A 26 3.82 -0.82 17.31
C ALA A 26 5.19 -1.25 16.76
N ALA A 27 5.33 -2.47 16.25
CA ALA A 27 6.56 -2.99 15.67
C ALA A 27 7.00 -2.20 14.42
N ALA A 28 6.07 -1.83 13.55
CA ALA A 28 6.35 -1.01 12.38
C ALA A 28 6.89 0.38 12.75
N ILE A 29 6.25 1.05 13.72
CA ILE A 29 6.68 2.36 14.22
C ILE A 29 8.05 2.26 14.88
N GLU A 30 8.25 1.29 15.78
CA GLU A 30 9.54 1.07 16.47
C GLU A 30 10.66 0.72 15.51
N GLY A 31 10.35 -0.01 14.44
CA GLY A 31 11.29 -0.39 13.39
C GLY A 31 11.67 0.75 12.44
N GLY A 32 10.97 1.88 12.49
CA GLY A 32 11.27 3.08 11.71
C GLY A 32 10.51 3.19 10.38
N ALA A 33 9.29 2.65 10.30
CA ALA A 33 8.40 2.91 9.17
C ALA A 33 8.11 4.43 9.05
N ASP A 34 7.97 4.91 7.81
CA ASP A 34 7.65 6.31 7.54
C ASP A 34 6.14 6.53 7.32
N ARG A 35 5.42 5.47 6.92
CA ARG A 35 3.96 5.45 6.71
C ARG A 35 3.41 4.07 7.02
N ILE A 36 2.16 4.01 7.43
CA ILE A 36 1.43 2.77 7.68
C ILE A 36 0.28 2.64 6.68
N GLU A 37 0.14 1.45 6.08
CA GLU A 37 -1.12 1.00 5.53
C GLU A 37 -1.83 0.17 6.59
N LEU A 38 -2.95 0.70 7.11
CA LEU A 38 -3.75 0.04 8.14
C LEU A 38 -4.77 -0.88 7.50
N CYS A 39 -4.72 -2.16 7.84
CA CYS A 39 -5.54 -3.21 7.28
C CYS A 39 -6.27 -4.00 8.37
N SER A 40 -7.05 -4.96 7.95
CA SER A 40 -7.37 -6.19 8.67
C SER A 40 -7.12 -7.37 7.73
N SER A 41 -6.96 -8.58 8.27
CA SER A 41 -6.90 -9.82 7.48
C SER A 41 -5.88 -9.80 6.32
N LEU A 42 -4.63 -9.41 6.60
CA LEU A 42 -3.56 -9.39 5.59
C LEU A 42 -3.34 -10.77 4.91
N GLY A 43 -3.60 -11.87 5.61
CA GLY A 43 -3.57 -13.21 5.05
C GLY A 43 -4.55 -13.42 3.89
N SER A 44 -5.61 -12.60 3.79
CA SER A 44 -6.58 -12.59 2.69
C SER A 44 -6.34 -11.47 1.67
N GLY A 45 -5.16 -10.86 1.71
CA GLY A 45 -4.78 -9.73 0.86
C GLY A 45 -5.21 -8.36 1.40
N GLY A 46 -5.60 -8.27 2.66
CA GLY A 46 -6.02 -7.06 3.34
C GLY A 46 -7.49 -6.70 3.11
N LEU A 47 -8.16 -6.28 4.17
CA LEU A 47 -9.52 -5.74 4.20
C LEU A 47 -9.54 -4.44 5.00
N THR A 48 -10.66 -3.71 4.96
CA THR A 48 -10.87 -2.50 5.75
C THR A 48 -10.67 -2.80 7.25
N PRO A 49 -9.84 -2.01 7.96
CA PRO A 49 -9.67 -2.15 9.41
C PRO A 49 -10.94 -1.73 10.16
N SER A 50 -11.14 -2.28 11.35
CA SER A 50 -12.25 -1.84 12.19
C SER A 50 -12.09 -0.37 12.59
N ARG A 51 -13.23 0.31 12.83
CA ARG A 51 -13.22 1.70 13.34
C ARG A 51 -12.38 1.86 14.61
N GLY A 52 -12.47 0.92 15.55
CA GLY A 52 -11.67 0.95 16.78
C GLY A 52 -10.16 0.87 16.49
N PHE A 53 -9.75 0.12 15.47
CA PHE A 53 -8.35 0.07 15.08
C PHE A 53 -7.90 1.35 14.35
N MET A 54 -8.77 1.97 13.54
CA MET A 54 -8.51 3.30 12.96
C MET A 54 -8.28 4.37 14.04
N GLU A 55 -9.17 4.43 15.05
CA GLU A 55 -9.06 5.35 16.20
C GLU A 55 -7.80 5.08 17.05
N CYS A 56 -7.38 3.82 17.16
CA CYS A 56 -6.11 3.46 17.78
C CYS A 56 -4.91 3.97 16.98
N ALA A 57 -4.90 3.70 15.68
CA ALA A 57 -3.81 4.01 14.78
C ALA A 57 -3.67 5.52 14.50
N ALA A 58 -4.74 6.30 14.62
CA ALA A 58 -4.71 7.76 14.48
C ALA A 58 -3.79 8.47 15.50
N ARG A 59 -3.40 7.78 16.58
CA ARG A 59 -2.43 8.30 17.57
C ARG A 59 -0.97 8.03 17.19
N ALA A 60 -0.71 7.34 16.08
CA ALA A 60 0.64 7.10 15.61
C ALA A 60 1.37 8.41 15.27
N PRO A 61 2.69 8.51 15.52
CA PRO A 61 3.48 9.71 15.21
C PRO A 61 3.81 9.86 13.71
N ILE A 62 3.36 8.96 12.88
CA ILE A 62 3.60 8.89 11.44
C ILE A 62 2.26 8.78 10.69
N PRO A 63 2.18 9.18 9.40
CA PRO A 63 0.97 9.07 8.62
C PRO A 63 0.43 7.63 8.54
N VAL A 64 -0.89 7.49 8.67
CA VAL A 64 -1.60 6.21 8.55
C VAL A 64 -2.68 6.36 7.49
N ASN A 65 -2.66 5.46 6.49
CA ASN A 65 -3.67 5.34 5.46
C ASN A 65 -4.46 4.05 5.66
N ALA A 66 -5.80 4.12 5.68
CA ALA A 66 -6.63 2.93 5.83
C ALA A 66 -6.89 2.26 4.49
N LEU A 67 -6.70 0.95 4.41
CA LEU A 67 -7.19 0.17 3.29
C LEU A 67 -8.73 0.14 3.31
N ILE A 68 -9.34 0.47 2.18
CA ILE A 68 -10.78 0.41 1.98
C ILE A 68 -11.11 -0.70 0.99
N ARG A 69 -11.36 -1.88 1.50
CA ARG A 69 -11.74 -3.07 0.75
C ARG A 69 -12.72 -3.88 1.58
N PRO A 70 -14.02 -3.88 1.22
CA PRO A 70 -15.10 -4.38 2.09
C PRO A 70 -15.13 -5.91 2.18
N ARG A 71 -14.60 -6.63 1.20
CA ARG A 71 -14.65 -8.10 1.13
C ARG A 71 -13.45 -8.70 0.41
N ILE A 72 -13.21 -9.98 0.62
CA ILE A 72 -12.24 -10.79 -0.13
C ILE A 72 -12.73 -11.05 -1.57
N GLY A 73 -11.84 -11.55 -2.42
CA GLY A 73 -12.12 -11.89 -3.81
C GLY A 73 -11.67 -10.80 -4.79
N ASP A 74 -12.51 -10.53 -5.78
CA ASP A 74 -12.23 -9.57 -6.83
C ASP A 74 -12.34 -8.10 -6.36
N PHE A 75 -12.18 -7.18 -7.30
CA PHE A 75 -12.29 -5.73 -7.09
C PHE A 75 -13.50 -5.13 -7.86
N THR A 76 -14.48 -5.98 -8.22
CA THR A 76 -15.71 -5.55 -8.90
C THR A 76 -16.80 -5.36 -7.85
N PHE A 77 -17.20 -4.12 -7.59
CA PHE A 77 -18.08 -3.76 -6.48
C PHE A 77 -19.46 -3.33 -6.98
N GLY A 78 -20.53 -3.84 -6.33
CA GLY A 78 -21.90 -3.39 -6.49
C GLY A 78 -22.21 -2.16 -5.64
N ASP A 79 -23.44 -1.62 -5.78
CA ASP A 79 -23.84 -0.40 -5.07
C ASP A 79 -23.79 -0.54 -3.54
N GLU A 80 -24.08 -1.72 -3.00
CA GLU A 80 -23.99 -2.00 -1.58
C GLU A 80 -22.53 -1.98 -1.10
N ASP A 81 -21.61 -2.66 -1.81
CA ASP A 81 -20.18 -2.62 -1.52
C ASP A 81 -19.65 -1.17 -1.56
N ILE A 82 -20.03 -0.41 -2.58
CA ILE A 82 -19.61 0.99 -2.74
C ILE A 82 -20.14 1.85 -1.59
N GLY A 83 -21.38 1.63 -1.17
CA GLY A 83 -21.95 2.29 0.00
C GLY A 83 -21.16 2.03 1.28
N ILE A 84 -20.74 0.77 1.50
CA ILE A 84 -19.87 0.38 2.62
C ILE A 84 -18.51 1.10 2.50
N MET A 85 -17.87 1.07 1.31
CA MET A 85 -16.57 1.72 1.09
C MET A 85 -16.62 3.23 1.38
N ILE A 86 -17.68 3.92 0.97
CA ILE A 86 -17.87 5.35 1.27
C ILE A 86 -18.00 5.58 2.78
N ALA A 87 -18.78 4.75 3.49
CA ALA A 87 -18.92 4.84 4.94
C ALA A 87 -17.56 4.57 5.67
N ASP A 88 -16.76 3.64 5.16
CA ASP A 88 -15.44 3.33 5.70
C ASP A 88 -14.44 4.50 5.46
N ILE A 89 -14.51 5.17 4.31
CA ILE A 89 -13.73 6.39 4.04
C ILE A 89 -14.09 7.51 5.04
N GLU A 90 -15.38 7.70 5.31
CA GLU A 90 -15.83 8.68 6.30
C GLU A 90 -15.40 8.29 7.72
N ALA A 91 -15.38 7.00 8.07
CA ALA A 91 -14.87 6.52 9.35
C ALA A 91 -13.36 6.79 9.49
N ALA A 92 -12.56 6.57 8.44
CA ALA A 92 -11.14 6.89 8.42
C ALA A 92 -10.90 8.39 8.61
N ARG A 93 -11.66 9.24 7.92
CA ARG A 93 -11.65 10.70 8.07
C ARG A 93 -12.00 11.11 9.49
N ALA A 94 -13.10 10.59 10.04
CA ALA A 94 -13.57 10.91 11.39
C ALA A 94 -12.58 10.46 12.47
N ALA A 95 -11.84 9.38 12.25
CA ALA A 95 -10.76 8.94 13.12
C ALA A 95 -9.53 9.86 13.06
N GLY A 96 -9.38 10.70 12.03
CA GLY A 96 -8.23 11.59 11.84
C GLY A 96 -7.06 10.91 11.12
N LEU A 97 -7.29 9.87 10.32
CA LEU A 97 -6.26 9.25 9.51
C LEU A 97 -5.79 10.18 8.39
N ALA A 98 -4.54 10.00 7.94
CA ALA A 98 -3.93 10.83 6.91
C ALA A 98 -4.50 10.56 5.51
N GLY A 99 -4.92 9.32 5.25
CA GLY A 99 -5.37 8.94 3.92
C GLY A 99 -6.08 7.60 3.86
N VAL A 100 -6.39 7.21 2.64
CA VAL A 100 -7.04 5.93 2.30
C VAL A 100 -6.35 5.25 1.13
N VAL A 101 -6.46 3.93 1.08
CA VAL A 101 -5.98 3.08 0.01
C VAL A 101 -7.19 2.42 -0.64
N ILE A 102 -7.51 2.83 -1.87
CA ILE A 102 -8.74 2.49 -2.58
C ILE A 102 -8.45 1.93 -3.97
N GLY A 103 -9.39 1.24 -4.55
CA GLY A 103 -9.29 0.76 -5.92
C GLY A 103 -10.53 -0.05 -6.30
N ALA A 104 -10.85 -0.06 -7.58
CA ALA A 104 -11.94 -0.85 -8.17
C ALA A 104 -11.59 -1.21 -9.60
N ALA A 105 -11.93 -2.43 -10.01
CA ALA A 105 -11.72 -2.93 -11.36
C ALA A 105 -13.00 -3.59 -11.87
N ARG A 106 -13.13 -3.67 -13.20
CA ARG A 106 -14.20 -4.38 -13.88
C ARG A 106 -13.77 -5.78 -14.27
N ALA A 107 -14.71 -6.67 -14.38
CA ALA A 107 -14.48 -8.01 -14.93
C ALA A 107 -13.91 -7.97 -16.36
N SER A 108 -14.04 -6.85 -17.08
CA SER A 108 -13.43 -6.61 -18.39
C SER A 108 -11.93 -6.32 -18.36
N GLY A 109 -11.27 -6.37 -17.22
CA GLY A 109 -9.82 -6.11 -17.12
C GLY A 109 -9.44 -4.63 -17.19
N THR A 110 -10.32 -3.73 -16.80
CA THR A 110 -10.04 -2.28 -16.72
C THR A 110 -10.33 -1.76 -15.31
N LEU A 111 -9.74 -0.62 -14.92
CA LEU A 111 -10.18 0.08 -13.72
C LEU A 111 -11.63 0.58 -13.91
N ASP A 112 -12.42 0.56 -12.83
CA ASP A 112 -13.80 1.03 -12.87
C ASP A 112 -13.87 2.54 -12.59
N ARG A 113 -13.72 3.36 -13.65
CA ARG A 113 -13.74 4.83 -13.55
C ARG A 113 -14.96 5.36 -12.77
N PRO A 114 -16.23 5.02 -13.08
CA PRO A 114 -17.39 5.51 -12.34
C PRO A 114 -17.34 5.21 -10.82
N VAL A 115 -16.91 4.01 -10.45
CA VAL A 115 -16.75 3.64 -9.04
C VAL A 115 -15.62 4.45 -8.40
N LEU A 116 -14.47 4.54 -9.07
CA LEU A 116 -13.31 5.29 -8.55
C LEU A 116 -13.64 6.78 -8.38
N GLU A 117 -14.40 7.40 -9.30
CA GLU A 117 -14.84 8.80 -9.16
C GLU A 117 -15.70 9.01 -7.90
N ARG A 118 -16.59 8.07 -7.56
CA ARG A 118 -17.39 8.13 -6.32
C ARG A 118 -16.50 8.01 -5.08
N LEU A 119 -15.52 7.10 -5.09
CA LEU A 119 -14.61 6.89 -3.95
C LEU A 119 -13.66 8.07 -3.77
N VAL A 120 -13.12 8.62 -4.86
CA VAL A 120 -12.25 9.82 -4.84
C VAL A 120 -13.01 11.04 -4.32
N GLU A 121 -14.28 11.23 -4.71
CA GLU A 121 -15.11 12.29 -4.18
C GLU A 121 -15.31 12.16 -2.67
N ALA A 122 -15.62 10.94 -2.18
CA ALA A 122 -15.74 10.66 -0.76
C ALA A 122 -14.40 10.87 0.00
N ALA A 123 -13.26 10.56 -0.65
CA ALA A 123 -11.93 10.69 -0.08
C ALA A 123 -11.33 12.12 -0.18
N ARG A 124 -12.09 13.10 -0.71
CA ARG A 124 -11.57 14.46 -0.92
C ARG A 124 -10.93 15.06 0.35
N GLY A 125 -9.70 15.54 0.22
CA GLY A 125 -8.90 16.07 1.33
C GLY A 125 -8.11 15.05 2.13
N LEU A 126 -8.23 13.75 1.83
CA LEU A 126 -7.36 12.68 2.30
C LEU A 126 -6.27 12.38 1.28
N ASP A 127 -5.15 11.85 1.73
CA ASP A 127 -4.16 11.25 0.84
C ASP A 127 -4.70 9.96 0.21
N MET A 128 -4.50 9.77 -1.10
CA MET A 128 -5.10 8.65 -1.83
C MET A 128 -4.05 7.78 -2.51
N THR A 129 -4.06 6.49 -2.17
CA THR A 129 -3.29 5.45 -2.85
C THR A 129 -4.22 4.57 -3.68
N LEU A 130 -3.91 4.34 -4.95
CA LEU A 130 -4.54 3.28 -5.73
C LEU A 130 -3.87 1.95 -5.38
N HIS A 131 -4.63 1.00 -4.85
CA HIS A 131 -4.10 -0.30 -4.46
C HIS A 131 -3.95 -1.27 -5.63
N ARG A 132 -3.57 -2.51 -5.33
CA ARG A 132 -3.27 -3.56 -6.30
C ARG A 132 -4.43 -4.05 -7.18
N ALA A 133 -5.61 -3.42 -7.15
CA ALA A 133 -6.58 -3.52 -8.25
C ALA A 133 -5.95 -3.04 -9.58
N PHE A 134 -4.93 -2.19 -9.51
CA PHE A 134 -4.09 -1.81 -10.63
C PHE A 134 -3.37 -3.00 -11.29
N ASP A 135 -2.97 -4.01 -10.51
CA ASP A 135 -2.20 -5.16 -11.02
C ASP A 135 -3.04 -6.19 -11.79
N VAL A 136 -4.37 -6.12 -11.70
CA VAL A 136 -5.27 -7.09 -12.36
C VAL A 136 -5.90 -6.56 -13.65
N VAL A 137 -5.51 -5.36 -14.10
CA VAL A 137 -5.98 -4.81 -15.37
C VAL A 137 -5.10 -5.25 -16.55
N GLU A 138 -5.67 -5.28 -17.75
CA GLU A 138 -4.96 -5.67 -18.97
C GLU A 138 -4.00 -4.59 -19.48
N ASP A 139 -4.38 -3.31 -19.37
CA ASP A 139 -3.59 -2.16 -19.82
C ASP A 139 -3.20 -1.27 -18.63
N LEU A 140 -1.98 -1.52 -18.12
CA LEU A 140 -1.39 -0.77 -17.00
C LEU A 140 -1.11 0.71 -17.37
N ASP A 141 -0.87 1.01 -18.65
CA ASP A 141 -0.59 2.37 -19.10
C ASP A 141 -1.85 3.23 -19.09
N ALA A 142 -2.97 2.70 -19.58
CA ALA A 142 -4.27 3.35 -19.49
C ALA A 142 -4.74 3.49 -18.04
N ALA A 143 -4.47 2.48 -17.20
CA ALA A 143 -4.79 2.53 -15.77
C ALA A 143 -3.97 3.59 -15.02
N LEU A 144 -2.69 3.77 -15.37
CA LEU A 144 -1.83 4.81 -14.82
C LEU A 144 -2.35 6.20 -15.17
N ASP A 145 -2.67 6.43 -16.45
CA ASP A 145 -3.20 7.73 -16.87
C ASP A 145 -4.55 8.04 -16.20
N LEU A 146 -5.41 7.04 -16.02
CA LEU A 146 -6.65 7.20 -15.27
C LEU A 146 -6.39 7.56 -13.79
N ALA A 147 -5.41 6.92 -13.13
CA ALA A 147 -5.06 7.24 -11.76
C ALA A 147 -4.55 8.68 -11.62
N VAL A 148 -3.76 9.16 -12.59
CA VAL A 148 -3.32 10.56 -12.66
C VAL A 148 -4.52 11.51 -12.83
N ASP A 149 -5.42 11.22 -13.77
CA ASP A 149 -6.64 12.02 -14.03
C ASP A 149 -7.52 12.15 -12.77
N LEU A 150 -7.62 11.07 -11.99
CA LEU A 150 -8.42 11.03 -10.77
C LEU A 150 -7.72 11.67 -9.55
N GLY A 151 -6.46 12.04 -9.67
CA GLY A 151 -5.73 12.76 -8.63
C GLY A 151 -5.19 11.86 -7.50
N PHE A 152 -4.92 10.59 -7.77
CA PHE A 152 -4.21 9.74 -6.82
C PHE A 152 -2.79 10.25 -6.60
N SER A 153 -2.31 10.19 -5.35
CA SER A 153 -0.93 10.54 -5.00
C SER A 153 0.07 9.48 -5.45
N ARG A 154 -0.35 8.19 -5.39
CA ARG A 154 0.50 7.04 -5.71
C ARG A 154 -0.29 5.83 -6.17
N ILE A 155 0.44 4.92 -6.82
CA ILE A 155 -0.03 3.58 -7.18
C ILE A 155 0.82 2.55 -6.46
N LEU A 156 0.21 1.73 -5.61
CA LEU A 156 0.81 0.52 -5.05
C LEU A 156 0.68 -0.61 -6.07
N THR A 157 1.81 -1.10 -6.58
CA THR A 157 1.80 -2.09 -7.67
C THR A 157 2.98 -3.05 -7.59
N SER A 158 2.78 -4.26 -8.07
CA SER A 158 3.85 -5.22 -8.37
C SER A 158 4.20 -5.26 -9.87
N GLY A 159 3.69 -4.30 -10.66
CA GLY A 159 3.91 -4.26 -12.11
C GLY A 159 3.08 -5.29 -12.88
N GLY A 160 1.93 -5.72 -12.34
CA GLY A 160 1.06 -6.74 -12.96
C GLY A 160 1.54 -8.18 -12.77
N ALA A 161 2.58 -8.43 -11.95
CA ALA A 161 3.06 -9.76 -11.60
C ALA A 161 2.65 -10.15 -10.17
N ARG A 162 2.85 -11.41 -9.80
CA ARG A 162 2.61 -11.87 -8.43
C ARG A 162 3.56 -11.18 -7.44
N HIS A 163 4.83 -11.08 -7.80
CA HIS A 163 5.88 -10.41 -7.03
C HIS A 163 6.53 -9.30 -7.87
N ALA A 164 6.83 -8.18 -7.25
CA ALA A 164 7.44 -7.02 -7.91
C ALA A 164 8.81 -7.34 -8.56
N GLU A 165 9.56 -8.27 -7.97
CA GLU A 165 10.86 -8.71 -8.52
C GLU A 165 10.77 -9.38 -9.90
N ASP A 166 9.60 -9.89 -10.27
CA ASP A 166 9.32 -10.51 -11.56
C ASP A 166 8.95 -9.48 -12.65
N ALA A 167 8.72 -8.22 -12.28
CA ALA A 167 8.23 -7.16 -13.17
C ALA A 167 9.03 -5.84 -13.08
N VAL A 168 10.32 -5.92 -12.77
CA VAL A 168 11.19 -4.72 -12.59
C VAL A 168 11.20 -3.83 -13.82
N GLU A 169 11.24 -4.40 -15.03
CA GLU A 169 11.19 -3.65 -16.29
C GLU A 169 9.85 -2.92 -16.48
N THR A 170 8.73 -3.57 -16.11
CA THR A 170 7.41 -2.94 -16.12
C THR A 170 7.35 -1.78 -15.13
N LEU A 171 7.86 -1.96 -13.91
CA LEU A 171 7.93 -0.90 -12.89
C LEU A 171 8.77 0.29 -13.39
N ALA A 172 9.91 0.03 -14.03
CA ALA A 172 10.73 1.09 -14.61
C ALA A 172 9.99 1.84 -15.73
N ARG A 173 9.31 1.12 -16.63
CA ARG A 173 8.49 1.71 -17.70
C ARG A 173 7.34 2.55 -17.14
N LEU A 174 6.60 2.04 -16.14
CA LEU A 174 5.51 2.77 -15.48
C LEU A 174 6.03 4.03 -14.79
N THR A 175 7.16 3.95 -14.10
CA THR A 175 7.77 5.11 -13.43
C THR A 175 8.20 6.18 -14.44
N ALA A 176 8.81 5.77 -15.55
CA ALA A 176 9.17 6.67 -16.65
C ALA A 176 7.92 7.33 -17.27
N ARG A 177 6.83 6.56 -17.49
CA ARG A 177 5.56 7.08 -18.01
C ARG A 177 4.88 8.03 -17.01
N ALA A 178 4.94 7.72 -15.71
CA ALA A 178 4.41 8.59 -14.67
C ALA A 178 5.04 9.98 -14.71
N ALA A 179 6.33 10.08 -15.06
CA ALA A 179 7.06 11.34 -15.22
C ALA A 179 6.87 12.32 -14.07
N GLY A 180 6.78 11.82 -12.83
CA GLY A 180 6.55 12.60 -11.62
C GLY A 180 5.11 13.10 -11.41
N ARG A 181 4.15 12.76 -12.29
CA ARG A 181 2.73 13.12 -12.12
C ARG A 181 2.04 12.34 -11.01
N ILE A 182 2.52 11.13 -10.74
CA ILE A 182 2.05 10.21 -9.69
C ILE A 182 3.24 9.36 -9.25
N SER A 183 3.28 8.97 -7.97
CA SER A 183 4.33 8.08 -7.46
C SER A 183 4.01 6.61 -7.78
N ILE A 184 5.02 5.87 -8.24
CA ILE A 184 4.95 4.41 -8.37
C ILE A 184 5.61 3.82 -7.14
N MET A 185 4.83 3.11 -6.34
CA MET A 185 5.28 2.47 -5.10
C MET A 185 5.30 0.95 -5.30
N PRO A 186 6.49 0.34 -5.51
CA PRO A 186 6.61 -1.11 -5.60
C PRO A 186 6.13 -1.79 -4.33
N GLY A 187 5.30 -2.83 -4.49
CA GLY A 187 4.84 -3.71 -3.42
C GLY A 187 4.60 -5.13 -3.93
N GLY A 188 4.44 -6.08 -3.00
CA GLY A 188 4.32 -7.49 -3.37
C GLY A 188 5.67 -8.21 -3.37
N GLY A 189 6.07 -8.72 -2.19
CA GLY A 189 7.30 -9.48 -2.01
C GLY A 189 8.57 -8.62 -1.86
N ILE A 190 8.43 -7.35 -1.48
CA ILE A 190 9.58 -6.49 -1.16
C ILE A 190 10.16 -6.92 0.19
N ARG A 191 11.51 -7.09 0.22
CA ARG A 191 12.29 -7.58 1.36
C ARG A 191 13.60 -6.81 1.46
N PRO A 192 14.27 -6.81 2.64
CA PRO A 192 15.60 -6.19 2.77
C PRO A 192 16.62 -6.70 1.74
N SER A 193 16.51 -7.97 1.34
CA SER A 193 17.42 -8.60 0.37
C SER A 193 17.21 -8.20 -1.08
N ASN A 194 16.05 -7.64 -1.46
CA ASN A 194 15.74 -7.28 -2.84
C ASN A 194 15.38 -5.80 -3.06
N VAL A 195 15.17 -5.02 -2.00
CA VAL A 195 14.67 -3.63 -2.08
C VAL A 195 15.62 -2.72 -2.87
N ALA A 196 16.93 -2.89 -2.75
CA ALA A 196 17.94 -2.11 -3.47
C ALA A 196 17.71 -2.13 -4.99
N ARG A 197 17.21 -3.25 -5.53
CA ARG A 197 16.94 -3.40 -6.96
C ARG A 197 15.86 -2.42 -7.47
N PHE A 198 14.88 -2.09 -6.64
CA PHE A 198 13.82 -1.15 -7.01
C PHE A 198 14.29 0.30 -6.91
N LEU A 199 15.16 0.59 -5.96
CA LEU A 199 15.71 1.94 -5.76
C LEU A 199 16.68 2.35 -6.87
N THR A 200 17.19 1.42 -7.67
CA THR A 200 17.97 1.75 -8.88
C THR A 200 17.10 2.26 -10.04
N ILE A 201 15.77 2.13 -9.95
CA ILE A 201 14.82 2.67 -10.93
C ILE A 201 14.66 4.17 -10.69
N PRO A 202 15.06 5.04 -11.63
CA PRO A 202 14.92 6.49 -11.46
C PRO A 202 13.47 6.90 -11.26
N GLY A 203 13.19 7.63 -10.19
CA GLY A 203 11.84 8.10 -9.85
C GLY A 203 11.10 7.22 -8.83
N ILE A 204 11.64 6.08 -8.41
CA ILE A 204 11.11 5.35 -7.26
C ILE A 204 11.68 5.94 -5.97
N HIS A 205 10.79 6.47 -5.13
CA HIS A 205 11.13 7.15 -3.87
C HIS A 205 10.37 6.57 -2.68
N GLU A 206 9.56 5.55 -2.88
CA GLU A 206 8.81 4.88 -1.82
C GLU A 206 8.62 3.39 -2.16
N VAL A 207 8.53 2.57 -1.13
CA VAL A 207 8.30 1.13 -1.24
C VAL A 207 7.32 0.66 -0.19
N HIS A 208 6.57 -0.40 -0.53
CA HIS A 208 5.59 -1.02 0.35
C HIS A 208 6.01 -2.44 0.72
N ALA A 209 5.96 -2.79 2.01
CA ALA A 209 6.29 -4.11 2.49
C ALA A 209 5.46 -4.49 3.72
N SER A 210 5.30 -5.79 3.98
CA SER A 210 4.74 -6.28 5.25
C SER A 210 5.79 -6.40 6.36
N CYS A 211 7.06 -6.60 6.01
CA CYS A 211 8.14 -6.92 6.93
C CYS A 211 7.75 -7.98 7.97
N SER A 212 6.96 -8.97 7.55
CA SER A 212 6.37 -9.96 8.43
C SER A 212 7.19 -11.25 8.47
N GLN A 213 7.19 -11.89 9.64
CA GLN A 213 7.79 -13.21 9.90
C GLN A 213 6.71 -14.24 10.20
N PRO A 214 6.91 -15.50 9.79
CA PRO A 214 6.01 -16.58 10.14
C PRO A 214 6.15 -16.98 11.60
N ARG A 215 5.02 -17.36 12.22
CA ARG A 215 4.95 -17.97 13.53
C ARG A 215 3.95 -19.11 13.50
N MET A 216 4.29 -20.26 14.08
CA MET A 216 3.36 -21.37 14.23
C MET A 216 2.17 -20.93 15.09
N ALA A 217 0.97 -21.24 14.63
CA ALA A 217 -0.24 -21.00 15.38
C ALA A 217 -0.38 -22.01 16.53
N ASP A 218 -1.18 -21.67 17.56
CA ASP A 218 -1.55 -22.64 18.61
C ASP A 218 -2.31 -23.81 17.94
N PRO A 219 -1.86 -25.06 18.12
CA PRO A 219 -2.51 -26.24 17.49
C PRO A 219 -4.00 -26.33 17.80
N ARG A 220 -4.45 -25.83 18.95
CA ARG A 220 -5.89 -25.80 19.30
C ARG A 220 -6.66 -24.86 18.39
N LEU A 221 -6.10 -23.68 18.05
CA LEU A 221 -6.75 -22.73 17.13
C LEU A 221 -6.82 -23.31 15.71
N VAL A 222 -5.76 -24.02 15.29
CA VAL A 222 -5.75 -24.75 14.00
C VAL A 222 -6.81 -25.84 13.99
N GLN A 223 -6.89 -26.65 15.04
CA GLN A 223 -7.86 -27.73 15.15
C GLN A 223 -9.32 -27.24 15.05
N PHE A 224 -9.61 -26.05 15.59
CA PHE A 224 -10.94 -25.45 15.53
C PHE A 224 -11.17 -24.54 14.31
N GLY A 225 -10.19 -24.43 13.41
CA GLY A 225 -10.31 -23.62 12.19
C GLY A 225 -10.26 -22.11 12.42
N PHE A 226 -9.79 -21.65 13.58
CA PHE A 226 -9.60 -20.22 13.87
C PHE A 226 -8.31 -19.65 13.31
N ALA A 227 -7.34 -20.50 12.96
CA ALA A 227 -6.09 -20.13 12.33
C ALA A 227 -5.63 -21.22 11.35
N GLY A 228 -4.79 -20.85 10.35
CA GLY A 228 -3.97 -21.80 9.63
C GLY A 228 -2.78 -22.26 10.47
N ASP A 229 -1.99 -23.23 9.96
CA ASP A 229 -0.80 -23.75 10.66
C ASP A 229 0.21 -22.65 10.98
N GLU A 230 0.28 -21.64 10.12
CA GLU A 230 1.18 -20.49 10.22
C GLU A 230 0.39 -19.19 10.18
N ILE A 231 0.73 -18.26 11.05
CA ILE A 231 0.29 -16.87 11.02
C ILE A 231 1.50 -15.97 10.81
N ARG A 232 1.30 -14.86 10.13
CA ARG A 232 2.36 -13.88 9.91
C ARG A 232 2.13 -12.66 10.80
N HIS A 233 3.22 -12.10 11.32
CA HIS A 233 3.17 -10.88 12.14
C HIS A 233 4.30 -9.95 11.73
N THR A 234 4.06 -8.65 11.77
CA THR A 234 5.08 -7.63 11.50
C THR A 234 6.20 -7.76 12.53
N ASP A 235 7.44 -7.86 12.04
CA ASP A 235 8.62 -8.08 12.87
C ASP A 235 9.50 -6.83 12.89
N VAL A 236 9.77 -6.31 14.08
CA VAL A 236 10.51 -5.04 14.27
C VAL A 236 11.91 -5.08 13.69
N ASP A 237 12.62 -6.21 13.81
CA ASP A 237 13.99 -6.32 13.30
C ASP A 237 14.02 -6.41 11.79
N THR A 238 12.99 -7.02 11.18
CA THR A 238 12.81 -7.01 9.71
C THR A 238 12.50 -5.59 9.22
N VAL A 239 11.71 -4.79 9.94
CA VAL A 239 11.46 -3.38 9.60
C VAL A 239 12.75 -2.57 9.71
N ARG A 240 13.55 -2.74 10.78
CA ARG A 240 14.86 -2.10 10.93
C ARG A 240 15.82 -2.48 9.80
N ALA A 241 15.89 -3.76 9.45
CA ALA A 241 16.71 -4.24 8.34
C ALA A 241 16.29 -3.63 7.00
N MET A 242 14.97 -3.51 6.76
CA MET A 242 14.43 -2.84 5.57
C MET A 242 14.84 -1.36 5.56
N LYS A 243 14.67 -0.64 6.67
CA LYS A 243 15.04 0.77 6.78
C LYS A 243 16.54 0.98 6.52
N ALA A 244 17.39 0.13 7.07
CA ALA A 244 18.83 0.17 6.82
C ALA A 244 19.18 -0.08 5.35
N ALA A 245 18.51 -1.05 4.70
CA ALA A 245 18.72 -1.33 3.29
C ALA A 245 18.31 -0.14 2.38
N LEU A 246 17.25 0.59 2.73
CA LEU A 246 16.84 1.81 2.02
C LEU A 246 17.87 2.94 2.14
N GLN A 247 18.47 3.10 3.32
CA GLN A 247 19.48 4.14 3.57
C GLN A 247 20.82 3.85 2.90
N SER A 248 21.15 2.59 2.64
CA SER A 248 22.43 2.19 2.03
C SER A 248 22.52 2.48 0.54
N VAL A 249 21.40 2.82 -0.13
CA VAL A 249 21.31 3.09 -1.58
C VAL A 249 21.17 4.60 -1.87
N SER A 250 20.99 5.41 -0.81
CA SER A 250 20.77 6.88 -0.90
C SER A 250 22.06 7.67 -1.06
#